data_784ec35dac69f2551ecb9aa9733b51f7
#
_entry.id   784ec35dac69f2551ecb9aa9733b51f7
#
_cell.length_a   1.000
_cell.length_b   1.000
_cell.length_c   1.000
_cell.angle_alpha   90.00
_cell.angle_beta   90.00
_cell.angle_gamma   90.00
#
_symmetry.space_group_name_H-M   'P 1'
#
loop_
_entity.id
_entity.type
_entity.pdbx_description
1 polymer ?
#
loop_
_entity_poly.entity_id
_entity_poly.type
_entity_poly.pdbx_seq_one_letter_code
_entity_poly.pdbx_strand_id
1 'polypeptide(L)'
;VRQDGNDMYLISLFLKGGDLITCGKISTLVKTGDIAIYDLNRKSKNTVTDFANLSFVFPRDLIESYIPTISNFHCQILPRDQPMTILLRSHMLSLYEAAPGITTESSASLQRSLLELTSTAVHQSKGILPKHEQTVVNAVLLDIRRWINSRLADPELSTDSICRAFSLSRTQLYRITEPLGGIMNH
;
A
#
# COMPACT_ATOMS: atom_id res chain seq x y z
N VAL A 1 16.48 -23.83 1.20
CA VAL A 1 17.04 -23.24 2.43
C VAL A 1 15.97 -22.31 2.97
N ARG A 2 15.21 -22.74 4.01
CA ARG A 2 14.32 -21.87 4.79
C ARG A 2 15.23 -20.84 5.45
N GLN A 3 15.11 -19.59 5.03
CA GLN A 3 15.69 -18.47 5.74
C GLN A 3 14.67 -18.01 6.78
N ASP A 4 15.12 -18.13 8.02
CA ASP A 4 14.68 -17.37 9.19
C ASP A 4 13.21 -16.99 9.35
N GLY A 5 12.42 -17.84 10.00
CA GLY A 5 11.44 -17.47 11.05
C GLY A 5 10.22 -16.60 10.70
N ASN A 6 10.15 -15.92 9.57
CA ASN A 6 9.08 -14.99 9.23
C ASN A 6 8.11 -15.52 8.16
N ASP A 7 7.58 -16.73 8.39
CA ASP A 7 6.58 -17.30 7.47
C ASP A 7 5.19 -16.67 7.73
N MET A 8 5.13 -15.37 7.47
CA MET A 8 4.01 -14.52 7.86
C MET A 8 3.60 -13.61 6.69
N TYR A 9 2.36 -13.19 6.72
CA TYR A 9 1.82 -12.07 5.95
C TYR A 9 1.50 -10.89 6.87
N LEU A 10 1.69 -9.69 6.32
CA LEU A 10 1.34 -8.43 6.96
C LEU A 10 0.24 -7.75 6.15
N ILE A 11 -0.85 -7.37 6.81
CA ILE A 11 -1.92 -6.52 6.26
C ILE A 11 -1.84 -5.18 6.97
N SER A 12 -1.49 -4.13 6.24
CA SER A 12 -1.16 -2.82 6.80
C SER A 12 -2.10 -1.73 6.29
N LEU A 13 -2.86 -1.14 7.19
CA LEU A 13 -3.68 0.05 6.96
C LEU A 13 -2.86 1.31 7.21
N PHE A 14 -2.78 2.21 6.23
CA PHE A 14 -2.09 3.49 6.37
C PHE A 14 -3.00 4.54 7.00
N LEU A 15 -2.65 5.00 8.21
CA LEU A 15 -3.42 5.97 9.00
C LEU A 15 -2.99 7.42 8.74
N LYS A 16 -1.70 7.61 8.43
CA LYS A 16 -1.11 8.92 8.16
C LYS A 16 0.04 8.77 7.16
N GLY A 17 0.26 9.82 6.37
CA GLY A 17 1.35 9.85 5.40
C GLY A 17 1.09 8.98 4.18
N GLY A 18 2.16 8.62 3.50
CA GLY A 18 2.16 7.74 2.35
C GLY A 18 3.48 7.00 2.26
N ASP A 19 3.49 5.96 1.47
CA ASP A 19 4.67 5.14 1.22
C ASP A 19 4.79 4.85 -0.27
N LEU A 20 6.02 4.83 -0.76
CA LEU A 20 6.32 4.27 -2.07
C LEU A 20 6.85 2.85 -1.87
N ILE A 21 5.98 1.89 -2.05
CA ILE A 21 6.32 0.47 -1.96
C ILE A 21 6.97 0.04 -3.28
N THR A 22 8.17 -0.51 -3.21
CA THR A 22 8.86 -1.07 -4.38
C THR A 22 9.05 -2.57 -4.22
N CYS A 23 8.50 -3.34 -5.16
CA CYS A 23 8.64 -4.77 -5.25
C CYS A 23 9.20 -5.17 -6.62
N GLY A 24 10.46 -5.58 -6.65
CA GLY A 24 11.16 -5.82 -7.90
C GLY A 24 11.28 -4.53 -8.74
N LYS A 25 10.65 -4.51 -9.90
CA LYS A 25 10.63 -3.35 -10.81
C LYS A 25 9.38 -2.46 -10.64
N ILE A 26 8.43 -2.86 -9.81
CA ILE A 26 7.16 -2.14 -9.63
C ILE A 26 7.27 -1.23 -8.42
N SER A 27 6.85 0.02 -8.56
CA SER A 27 6.69 0.94 -7.44
C SER A 27 5.25 1.43 -7.39
N THR A 28 4.63 1.32 -6.23
CA THR A 28 3.24 1.71 -6.01
C THR A 28 3.16 2.70 -4.86
N LEU A 29 2.47 3.82 -5.09
CA LEU A 29 2.22 4.82 -4.07
C LEU A 29 1.02 4.38 -3.22
N VAL A 30 1.23 4.30 -1.91
CA VAL A 30 0.19 4.05 -0.92
C VAL A 30 -0.23 5.37 -0.29
N LYS A 31 -1.52 5.56 -0.13
CA LYS A 31 -2.11 6.76 0.46
C LYS A 31 -2.79 6.42 1.79
N THR A 32 -2.99 7.43 2.62
CA THR A 32 -3.80 7.29 3.85
C THR A 32 -5.17 6.68 3.53
N GLY A 33 -5.53 5.66 4.26
CA GLY A 33 -6.76 4.88 4.10
C GLY A 33 -6.63 3.67 3.17
N ASP A 34 -5.55 3.55 2.41
CA ASP A 34 -5.25 2.33 1.64
C ASP A 34 -4.78 1.21 2.58
N ILE A 35 -4.95 -0.02 2.13
CA ILE A 35 -4.45 -1.21 2.81
C ILE A 35 -3.45 -1.91 1.88
N ALA A 36 -2.25 -2.18 2.38
CA ALA A 36 -1.23 -2.92 1.66
C ALA A 36 -1.05 -4.33 2.24
N ILE A 37 -0.76 -5.29 1.37
CA ILE A 37 -0.52 -6.69 1.73
C ILE A 37 0.93 -7.03 1.43
N TYR A 38 1.63 -7.58 2.42
CA TYR A 38 3.03 -7.98 2.30
C TYR A 38 3.21 -9.45 2.66
N ASP A 39 3.88 -10.18 1.80
CA ASP A 39 4.48 -11.46 2.12
C ASP A 39 5.87 -11.20 2.71
N LEU A 40 6.06 -11.48 4.00
CA LEU A 40 7.32 -11.17 4.69
C LEU A 40 8.48 -12.07 4.26
N ASN A 41 8.22 -13.15 3.52
CA ASN A 41 9.26 -13.97 2.90
C ASN A 41 9.80 -13.38 1.58
N ARG A 42 9.17 -12.31 1.07
CA ARG A 42 9.55 -11.67 -0.18
C ARG A 42 10.16 -10.29 0.07
N LYS A 43 11.12 -9.92 -0.76
CA LYS A 43 11.79 -8.63 -0.63
C LYS A 43 10.85 -7.49 -1.10
N SER A 44 10.67 -6.51 -0.24
CA SER A 44 10.08 -5.22 -0.57
C SER A 44 11.00 -4.11 -0.07
N LYS A 45 10.94 -2.96 -0.73
CA LYS A 45 11.60 -1.74 -0.28
C LYS A 45 10.52 -0.68 -0.10
N ASN A 46 10.43 -0.17 1.11
CA ASN A 46 9.52 0.91 1.45
C ASN A 46 10.34 2.19 1.61
N THR A 47 9.86 3.27 1.01
CA THR A 47 10.42 4.60 1.23
C THR A 47 9.33 5.43 1.88
N VAL A 48 9.48 5.59 3.17
CA VAL A 48 8.49 6.24 4.06
C VAL A 48 8.96 7.62 4.43
N THR A 49 8.01 8.55 4.52
CA THR A 49 8.14 9.80 5.27
C THR A 49 7.47 9.65 6.63
N ASP A 50 7.12 10.73 7.30
CA ASP A 50 6.34 10.67 8.54
C ASP A 50 5.01 9.92 8.32
N PHE A 51 4.91 8.67 8.81
CA PHE A 51 3.76 7.80 8.60
C PHE A 51 3.30 7.13 9.90
N ALA A 52 2.03 6.75 9.90
CA ALA A 52 1.46 5.86 10.89
C ALA A 52 0.67 4.77 10.18
N ASN A 53 0.80 3.54 10.66
CA ASN A 53 0.02 2.41 10.16
C ASN A 53 -0.48 1.53 11.29
N LEU A 54 -1.54 0.80 11.01
CA LEU A 54 -2.06 -0.29 11.82
C LEU A 54 -1.89 -1.58 11.03
N SER A 55 -1.14 -2.52 11.62
CA SER A 55 -0.80 -3.75 10.93
C SER A 55 -1.26 -4.98 11.71
N PHE A 56 -1.80 -5.94 10.96
CA PHE A 56 -2.13 -7.28 11.45
C PHE A 56 -1.21 -8.28 10.78
N VAL A 57 -0.64 -9.16 11.58
CA VAL A 57 0.30 -10.20 11.13
C VAL A 57 -0.37 -11.56 11.25
N PHE A 58 -0.28 -12.37 10.20
CA PHE A 58 -0.88 -13.69 10.15
C PHE A 58 0.14 -14.75 9.74
N PRO A 59 0.13 -15.93 10.41
CA PRO A 59 0.85 -17.09 9.92
C PRO A 59 0.43 -17.44 8.48
N ARG A 60 1.38 -17.85 7.65
CA ARG A 60 1.15 -18.19 6.25
C ARG A 60 0.05 -19.22 6.08
N ASP A 61 0.16 -20.34 6.77
CA ASP A 61 -0.79 -21.45 6.67
C ASP A 61 -2.23 -21.00 6.97
N LEU A 62 -2.36 -20.10 7.94
CA LEU A 62 -3.66 -19.59 8.33
C LEU A 62 -4.27 -18.71 7.24
N ILE A 63 -3.55 -17.68 6.78
CA ILE A 63 -4.12 -16.75 5.79
C ILE A 63 -4.31 -17.43 4.43
N GLU A 64 -3.43 -18.34 4.03
CA GLU A 64 -3.56 -19.11 2.78
C GLU A 64 -4.76 -20.06 2.80
N SER A 65 -5.20 -20.53 3.98
CA SER A 65 -6.43 -21.33 4.12
C SER A 65 -7.69 -20.52 3.80
N TYR A 66 -7.69 -19.21 4.04
CA TYR A 66 -8.79 -18.28 3.68
C TYR A 66 -8.64 -17.67 2.29
N ILE A 67 -7.39 -17.43 1.87
CA ILE A 67 -7.07 -16.75 0.62
C ILE A 67 -5.94 -17.53 -0.09
N PRO A 68 -6.24 -18.64 -0.76
CA PRO A 68 -5.23 -19.49 -1.41
C PRO A 68 -4.36 -18.73 -2.44
N THR A 69 -4.85 -17.60 -2.93
CA THR A 69 -4.16 -16.78 -3.94
C THR A 69 -3.45 -15.57 -3.33
N ILE A 70 -3.33 -15.48 -1.99
CA ILE A 70 -2.77 -14.31 -1.30
C ILE A 70 -1.32 -14.01 -1.73
N SER A 71 -0.57 -15.02 -2.12
CA SER A 71 0.81 -14.87 -2.63
C SER A 71 0.91 -13.96 -3.86
N ASN A 72 -0.16 -13.82 -4.63
CA ASN A 72 -0.24 -12.92 -5.77
C ASN A 72 -0.43 -11.45 -5.34
N PHE A 73 -0.70 -11.20 -4.07
CA PHE A 73 -1.01 -9.87 -3.53
C PHE A 73 0.17 -9.24 -2.78
N HIS A 74 1.35 -9.83 -2.84
CA HIS A 74 2.54 -9.19 -2.29
C HIS A 74 2.77 -7.81 -2.91
N CYS A 75 2.83 -6.77 -2.04
CA CYS A 75 2.90 -5.36 -2.41
C CYS A 75 1.70 -4.83 -3.21
N GLN A 76 0.61 -5.54 -3.19
CA GLN A 76 -0.65 -5.05 -3.75
C GLN A 76 -1.36 -4.14 -2.77
N ILE A 77 -2.11 -3.19 -3.33
CA ILE A 77 -2.88 -2.21 -2.58
C ILE A 77 -4.36 -2.47 -2.79
N LEU A 78 -5.09 -2.47 -1.71
CA LEU A 78 -6.54 -2.36 -1.69
C LEU A 78 -6.87 -0.86 -1.57
N PRO A 79 -7.37 -0.22 -2.63
CA PRO A 79 -7.61 1.22 -2.65
C PRO A 79 -8.70 1.62 -1.64
N ARG A 80 -8.48 2.73 -0.96
CA ARG A 80 -9.34 3.25 0.13
C ARG A 80 -10.78 3.56 -0.25
N ASP A 81 -11.04 3.79 -1.54
CA ASP A 81 -12.34 4.16 -2.10
C ASP A 81 -13.21 2.95 -2.47
N GLN A 82 -12.64 1.75 -2.41
CA GLN A 82 -13.39 0.52 -2.68
C GLN A 82 -14.27 0.15 -1.50
N PRO A 83 -15.55 -0.25 -1.72
CA PRO A 83 -16.49 -0.56 -0.65
C PRO A 83 -15.96 -1.58 0.36
N MET A 84 -15.34 -2.67 -0.12
CA MET A 84 -14.79 -3.69 0.76
C MET A 84 -13.55 -3.24 1.52
N THR A 85 -12.74 -2.36 0.95
CA THR A 85 -11.61 -1.74 1.65
C THR A 85 -12.10 -0.81 2.76
N ILE A 86 -13.20 -0.07 2.53
CA ILE A 86 -13.84 0.77 3.55
C ILE A 86 -14.29 -0.08 4.73
N LEU A 87 -14.99 -1.20 4.47
CA LEU A 87 -15.46 -2.11 5.51
C LEU A 87 -14.29 -2.76 6.27
N LEU A 88 -13.30 -3.26 5.54
CA LEU A 88 -12.10 -3.87 6.14
C LEU A 88 -11.35 -2.87 7.02
N ARG A 89 -11.16 -1.64 6.55
CA ARG A 89 -10.55 -0.57 7.32
C ARG A 89 -11.30 -0.27 8.61
N SER A 90 -12.63 -0.13 8.53
CA SER A 90 -13.47 0.12 9.71
C SER A 90 -13.35 -1.03 10.71
N HIS A 91 -13.34 -2.26 10.23
CA HIS A 91 -13.18 -3.44 11.08
C HIS A 91 -11.79 -3.49 11.75
N MET A 92 -10.71 -3.19 10.99
CA MET A 92 -9.34 -3.12 11.54
C MET A 92 -9.23 -2.07 12.65
N LEU A 93 -9.83 -0.88 12.46
CA LEU A 93 -9.84 0.17 13.48
C LEU A 93 -10.63 -0.24 14.72
N SER A 94 -11.81 -0.82 14.54
CA SER A 94 -12.63 -1.31 15.65
C SER A 94 -11.93 -2.42 16.44
N LEU A 95 -11.23 -3.33 15.76
CA LEU A 95 -10.42 -4.36 16.44
C LEU A 95 -9.28 -3.75 17.25
N TYR A 96 -8.62 -2.73 16.72
CA TYR A 96 -7.56 -2.02 17.43
C TYR A 96 -8.09 -1.32 18.69
N GLU A 97 -9.22 -0.63 18.59
CA GLU A 97 -9.87 0.03 19.72
C GLU A 97 -10.35 -0.96 20.77
N ALA A 98 -10.88 -2.10 20.36
CA ALA A 98 -11.37 -3.15 21.25
C ALA A 98 -10.24 -4.02 21.85
N ALA A 99 -9.03 -3.97 21.30
CA ALA A 99 -7.92 -4.87 21.66
C ALA A 99 -7.68 -5.04 23.17
N PRO A 100 -7.75 -3.96 24.00
CA PRO A 100 -7.53 -4.10 25.45
C PRO A 100 -8.56 -5.01 26.16
N GLY A 101 -9.76 -5.18 25.59
CA GLY A 101 -10.85 -6.01 26.13
C GLY A 101 -11.03 -7.35 25.46
N ILE A 102 -10.25 -7.69 24.44
CA ILE A 102 -10.36 -8.97 23.71
C ILE A 102 -9.84 -10.10 24.59
N THR A 103 -10.71 -11.10 24.82
CA THR A 103 -10.35 -12.32 25.52
C THR A 103 -9.80 -13.38 24.56
N THR A 104 -9.04 -14.33 25.07
CA THR A 104 -8.54 -15.47 24.28
C THR A 104 -9.69 -16.24 23.61
N GLU A 105 -10.83 -16.34 24.29
CA GLU A 105 -12.02 -17.04 23.78
C GLU A 105 -12.61 -16.33 22.55
N SER A 106 -12.66 -15.00 22.52
CA SER A 106 -13.19 -14.22 21.41
C SER A 106 -12.17 -14.01 20.27
N SER A 107 -10.88 -14.15 20.55
CA SER A 107 -9.80 -13.83 19.60
C SER A 107 -9.88 -14.62 18.29
N ALA A 108 -10.19 -15.92 18.36
CA ALA A 108 -10.31 -16.78 17.18
C ALA A 108 -11.46 -16.35 16.24
N SER A 109 -12.60 -15.93 16.81
CA SER A 109 -13.74 -15.44 16.03
C SER A 109 -13.44 -14.10 15.37
N LEU A 110 -12.74 -13.20 16.07
CA LEU A 110 -12.32 -11.90 15.55
C LEU A 110 -11.27 -12.05 14.45
N GLN A 111 -10.32 -12.95 14.63
CA GLN A 111 -9.34 -13.29 13.60
C GLN A 111 -10.01 -13.82 12.34
N ARG A 112 -11.01 -14.71 12.47
CA ARG A 112 -11.79 -15.23 11.36
C ARG A 112 -12.50 -14.11 10.62
N SER A 113 -13.20 -13.23 11.31
CA SER A 113 -13.94 -12.12 10.70
C SER A 113 -13.01 -11.18 9.89
N LEU A 114 -11.81 -10.90 10.40
CA LEU A 114 -10.83 -10.10 9.70
C LEU A 114 -10.31 -10.78 8.44
N LEU A 115 -10.05 -12.11 8.49
CA LEU A 115 -9.60 -12.88 7.34
C LEU A 115 -10.70 -13.02 6.27
N GLU A 116 -11.95 -13.20 6.65
CA GLU A 116 -13.10 -13.28 5.73
C GLU A 116 -13.31 -11.95 4.99
N LEU A 117 -13.25 -10.81 5.71
CA LEU A 117 -13.33 -9.49 5.08
C LEU A 117 -12.14 -9.23 4.15
N THR A 118 -10.93 -9.62 4.58
CA THR A 118 -9.73 -9.52 3.74
C THR A 118 -9.87 -10.36 2.47
N SER A 119 -10.36 -11.60 2.61
CA SER A 119 -10.61 -12.50 1.46
C SER A 119 -11.57 -11.86 0.46
N THR A 120 -12.67 -11.29 0.94
CA THR A 120 -13.65 -10.63 0.07
C THR A 120 -13.05 -9.41 -0.62
N ALA A 121 -12.30 -8.57 0.11
CA ALA A 121 -11.64 -7.38 -0.46
C ALA A 121 -10.62 -7.77 -1.55
N VAL A 122 -9.82 -8.80 -1.29
CA VAL A 122 -8.84 -9.36 -2.23
C VAL A 122 -9.53 -9.91 -3.49
N HIS A 123 -10.61 -10.66 -3.33
CA HIS A 123 -11.33 -11.23 -4.48
C HIS A 123 -11.98 -10.14 -5.35
N GLN A 124 -12.55 -9.12 -4.76
CA GLN A 124 -13.12 -8.01 -5.50
C GLN A 124 -12.05 -7.14 -6.19
N SER A 125 -10.86 -6.99 -5.59
CA SER A 125 -9.77 -6.24 -6.18
C SER A 125 -9.16 -6.91 -7.42
N LYS A 126 -9.31 -8.22 -7.61
CA LYS A 126 -8.84 -8.94 -8.81
C LYS A 126 -9.37 -8.38 -10.13
N GLY A 127 -10.55 -7.75 -10.11
CA GLY A 127 -11.11 -7.06 -11.27
C GLY A 127 -10.53 -5.66 -11.48
N ILE A 128 -9.82 -5.12 -10.50
CA ILE A 128 -9.29 -3.75 -10.43
C ILE A 128 -7.76 -3.74 -10.60
N LEU A 129 -7.12 -4.91 -10.59
CA LEU A 129 -5.69 -4.99 -10.88
C LEU A 129 -5.41 -4.25 -12.19
N PRO A 130 -4.61 -3.17 -12.17
CA PRO A 130 -4.26 -2.48 -13.39
C PRO A 130 -3.62 -3.51 -14.31
N LYS A 131 -4.19 -3.67 -15.51
CA LYS A 131 -3.70 -4.60 -16.52
C LYS A 131 -2.28 -4.30 -17.02
N HIS A 132 -1.67 -3.21 -16.52
CA HIS A 132 -0.31 -2.82 -16.86
C HIS A 132 0.37 -2.07 -15.73
N GLU A 133 1.59 -2.46 -15.41
CA GLU A 133 2.61 -1.78 -14.59
C GLU A 133 2.74 -0.28 -14.93
N GLN A 134 2.34 0.09 -16.14
CA GLN A 134 2.37 1.44 -16.70
C GLN A 134 1.30 2.38 -16.11
N THR A 135 0.16 1.85 -15.63
CA THR A 135 -0.99 2.70 -15.26
C THR A 135 -0.79 3.41 -13.92
N VAL A 136 -0.07 2.81 -12.97
CA VAL A 136 0.18 3.43 -11.65
C VAL A 136 1.26 4.49 -11.74
N VAL A 137 2.33 4.22 -12.49
CA VAL A 137 3.36 5.21 -12.82
C VAL A 137 2.73 6.39 -13.55
N ASN A 138 1.81 6.12 -14.49
CA ASN A 138 1.08 7.17 -15.23
C ASN A 138 0.15 7.99 -14.33
N ALA A 139 -0.51 7.40 -13.32
CA ALA A 139 -1.36 8.14 -12.39
C ALA A 139 -0.54 9.09 -11.52
N VAL A 140 0.56 8.62 -10.95
CA VAL A 140 1.49 9.46 -10.17
C VAL A 140 2.09 10.57 -11.04
N LEU A 141 2.46 10.26 -12.29
CA LEU A 141 2.95 11.24 -13.26
C LEU A 141 1.89 12.30 -13.58
N LEU A 142 0.63 11.92 -13.75
CA LEU A 142 -0.47 12.86 -13.99
C LEU A 142 -0.69 13.78 -12.78
N ASP A 143 -0.61 13.26 -11.57
CA ASP A 143 -0.74 14.04 -10.35
C ASP A 143 0.45 15.01 -10.17
N ILE A 144 1.67 14.55 -10.42
CA ILE A 144 2.87 15.41 -10.44
C ILE A 144 2.71 16.52 -11.48
N ARG A 145 2.29 16.20 -12.71
CA ARG A 145 2.05 17.20 -13.77
C ARG A 145 0.98 18.23 -13.39
N ARG A 146 -0.15 17.79 -12.84
CA ARG A 146 -1.21 18.70 -12.37
C ARG A 146 -0.69 19.62 -11.29
N TRP A 147 0.07 19.09 -10.34
CA TRP A 147 0.64 19.87 -9.26
C TRP A 147 1.67 20.89 -9.75
N ILE A 148 2.57 20.51 -10.68
CA ILE A 148 3.50 21.42 -11.35
C ILE A 148 2.72 22.52 -12.09
N ASN A 149 1.74 22.13 -12.93
CA ASN A 149 0.97 23.07 -13.72
C ASN A 149 0.20 24.09 -12.85
N SER A 150 -0.27 23.66 -11.68
CA SER A 150 -0.94 24.57 -10.72
C SER A 150 0.02 25.56 -10.04
N ARG A 151 1.34 25.38 -10.21
CA ARG A 151 2.41 26.16 -9.55
C ARG A 151 3.48 26.67 -10.48
N LEU A 152 3.23 26.73 -11.79
CA LEU A 152 4.21 27.24 -12.77
C LEU A 152 4.67 28.68 -12.50
N ALA A 153 3.86 29.50 -11.85
CA ALA A 153 4.19 30.86 -11.47
C ALA A 153 4.84 30.97 -10.06
N ASP A 154 5.02 29.85 -9.36
CA ASP A 154 5.59 29.83 -8.02
C ASP A 154 7.14 29.80 -8.12
N PRO A 155 7.85 30.83 -7.63
CA PRO A 155 9.32 30.85 -7.66
C PRO A 155 9.97 29.77 -6.79
N GLU A 156 9.24 29.17 -5.85
CA GLU A 156 9.69 28.05 -5.02
C GLU A 156 9.47 26.68 -5.70
N LEU A 157 8.96 26.65 -6.93
CA LEU A 157 8.83 25.42 -7.69
C LEU A 157 10.20 24.84 -8.03
N SER A 158 10.51 23.72 -7.42
CA SER A 158 11.81 23.05 -7.57
C SER A 158 11.64 21.53 -7.48
N THR A 159 12.67 20.80 -7.92
CA THR A 159 12.71 19.34 -7.73
C THR A 159 12.50 18.95 -6.26
N ASP A 160 13.01 19.75 -5.33
CA ASP A 160 12.86 19.48 -3.89
C ASP A 160 11.45 19.75 -3.39
N SER A 161 10.78 20.78 -3.93
CA SER A 161 9.38 21.04 -3.58
C SER A 161 8.46 19.92 -4.10
N ILE A 162 8.74 19.39 -5.29
CA ILE A 162 8.03 18.23 -5.84
C ILE A 162 8.29 16.98 -4.98
N CYS A 163 9.57 16.72 -4.67
CA CYS A 163 9.93 15.59 -3.82
C CYS A 163 9.23 15.63 -2.46
N ARG A 164 9.15 16.81 -1.84
CA ARG A 164 8.42 17.01 -0.57
C ARG A 164 6.92 16.81 -0.72
N ALA A 165 6.32 17.40 -1.75
CA ALA A 165 4.86 17.34 -1.98
C ALA A 165 4.37 15.91 -2.23
N PHE A 166 5.16 15.09 -2.91
CA PHE A 166 4.82 13.72 -3.26
C PHE A 166 5.54 12.66 -2.41
N SER A 167 6.32 13.10 -1.42
CA SER A 167 7.10 12.20 -0.55
C SER A 167 8.02 11.26 -1.33
N LEU A 168 8.64 11.79 -2.37
CA LEU A 168 9.57 11.06 -3.25
C LEU A 168 11.00 11.48 -2.98
N SER A 169 11.95 10.54 -3.10
CA SER A 169 13.35 10.90 -3.25
C SER A 169 13.63 11.44 -4.66
N ARG A 170 14.69 12.23 -4.85
CA ARG A 170 15.10 12.69 -6.18
C ARG A 170 15.28 11.54 -7.17
N THR A 171 15.92 10.45 -6.73
CA THR A 171 16.13 9.25 -7.57
C THR A 171 14.81 8.60 -7.99
N GLN A 172 13.81 8.57 -7.11
CA GLN A 172 12.50 8.04 -7.43
C GLN A 172 11.74 8.94 -8.39
N LEU A 173 11.79 10.26 -8.17
CA LEU A 173 11.18 11.24 -9.05
C LEU A 173 11.76 11.13 -10.46
N TYR A 174 13.09 11.09 -10.62
CA TYR A 174 13.74 10.92 -11.92
C TYR A 174 13.36 9.60 -12.59
N ARG A 175 13.34 8.50 -11.85
CA ARG A 175 12.94 7.18 -12.39
C ARG A 175 11.49 7.15 -12.87
N ILE A 176 10.59 7.83 -12.14
CA ILE A 176 9.16 7.91 -12.51
C ILE A 176 8.98 8.80 -13.75
N THR A 177 9.79 9.85 -13.91
CA THR A 177 9.68 10.80 -15.02
C THR A 177 10.54 10.44 -16.23
N GLU A 178 11.45 9.48 -16.12
CA GLU A 178 12.33 9.01 -17.21
C GLU A 178 11.56 8.64 -18.49
N PRO A 179 10.39 7.93 -18.44
CA PRO A 179 9.62 7.61 -19.63
C PRO A 179 9.07 8.84 -20.40
N LEU A 180 9.09 10.02 -19.77
CA LEU A 180 8.60 11.29 -20.33
C LEU A 180 9.75 12.20 -20.80
N GLY A 181 10.99 11.73 -20.80
CA GLY A 181 12.15 12.55 -21.14
C GLY A 181 12.71 13.38 -19.97
N GLY A 182 12.26 13.10 -18.72
CA GLY A 182 12.71 13.81 -17.51
C GLY A 182 11.91 15.07 -17.19
N ILE A 183 12.15 15.64 -16.00
CA ILE A 183 11.43 16.84 -15.50
C ILE A 183 11.89 18.13 -16.19
N MET A 184 13.08 18.14 -16.77
CA MET A 184 13.76 19.35 -17.26
C MET A 184 13.42 19.74 -18.70
N ASN A 185 12.57 19.00 -19.41
CA ASN A 185 12.24 19.25 -20.82
C ASN A 185 10.85 19.86 -21.03
N HIS A 186 10.32 20.59 -20.03
CA HIS A 186 9.08 21.35 -20.21
C HIS A 186 9.18 22.72 -19.57
#